data_20313feea843ccb289fb5eec264b1ff7
#
_entry.id   20313feea843ccb289fb5eec264b1ff7
#
_cell.length_a   1.000
_cell.length_b   1.000
_cell.length_c   1.000
_cell.angle_alpha   90.00
_cell.angle_beta   90.00
_cell.angle_gamma   90.00
#
_symmetry.space_group_name_H-M   'P 1'
#
loop_
_entity.id
_entity.type
_entity.pdbx_description
1 polymer ?
#
loop_
_entity_poly.entity_id
_entity_poly.type
_entity_poly.pdbx_seq_one_letter_code
_entity_poly.pdbx_strand_id
1 'polypeptide(L)'
;MIRLHFNAVGQRYVAVGRAQKNRGEVLGSAMNPFWSSLAMLFTQDLALPWYFRERHVLGAHHLPKEGPVLLAPTHRARWDALILPMATGRRITGRDCRFMVTRSEMIGLQGWFLYRLGCFPVDQGRPTLTTLRYAIDLLASGQQVVVFPEGKINRTDEPIRLRQGLVRLAQLSKTNGIPVSVVPVG
;
A
#
# COMPACT_ATOMS: atom_id res chain seq x y z
N MET A 1 -24.85 -9.99 -28.00
CA MET A 1 -24.68 -8.68 -27.35
C MET A 1 -23.73 -8.69 -26.13
N ILE A 2 -23.17 -9.84 -25.75
CA ILE A 2 -22.26 -10.01 -24.57
C ILE A 2 -20.76 -9.86 -24.93
N ARG A 3 -20.41 -10.02 -26.24
CA ARG A 3 -18.99 -9.96 -26.68
C ARG A 3 -18.36 -8.55 -26.68
N LEU A 4 -19.13 -7.47 -26.83
CA LEU A 4 -18.61 -6.09 -26.89
C LEU A 4 -18.26 -5.54 -25.49
N HIS A 5 -18.93 -6.00 -24.44
CA HIS A 5 -18.62 -5.57 -23.06
C HIS A 5 -17.33 -6.19 -22.51
N PHE A 6 -17.03 -7.44 -22.88
CA PHE A 6 -15.82 -8.13 -22.44
C PHE A 6 -14.54 -7.53 -23.03
N ASN A 7 -14.57 -7.10 -24.30
CA ASN A 7 -13.42 -6.47 -24.94
C ASN A 7 -13.10 -5.07 -24.36
N ALA A 8 -14.10 -4.28 -24.02
CA ALA A 8 -13.89 -2.95 -23.43
C ALA A 8 -13.32 -3.04 -22.00
N VAL A 9 -13.80 -3.99 -21.19
CA VAL A 9 -13.28 -4.25 -19.85
C VAL A 9 -11.85 -4.79 -19.91
N GLY A 10 -11.57 -5.78 -20.75
CA GLY A 10 -10.22 -6.33 -20.91
C GLY A 10 -9.20 -5.30 -21.40
N GLN A 11 -9.55 -4.43 -22.35
CA GLN A 11 -8.69 -3.36 -22.82
C GLN A 11 -8.40 -2.32 -21.71
N ARG A 12 -9.39 -2.00 -20.87
CA ARG A 12 -9.21 -1.07 -19.74
C ARG A 12 -8.24 -1.63 -18.70
N TYR A 13 -8.37 -2.91 -18.35
CA TYR A 13 -7.42 -3.57 -17.42
C TYR A 13 -6.01 -3.66 -17.99
N VAL A 14 -5.85 -4.00 -19.27
CA VAL A 14 -4.55 -4.02 -19.94
C VAL A 14 -3.90 -2.63 -19.98
N ALA A 15 -4.69 -1.58 -20.27
CA ALA A 15 -4.19 -0.21 -20.27
C ALA A 15 -3.73 0.24 -18.87
N VAL A 16 -4.52 -0.07 -17.83
CA VAL A 16 -4.14 0.23 -16.44
C VAL A 16 -2.87 -0.51 -16.03
N GLY A 17 -2.77 -1.80 -16.35
CA GLY A 17 -1.58 -2.60 -16.03
C GLY A 17 -0.31 -2.06 -16.69
N ARG A 18 -0.39 -1.61 -17.95
CA ARG A 18 0.74 -1.00 -18.67
C ARG A 18 1.12 0.35 -18.07
N ALA A 19 0.15 1.21 -17.76
CA ALA A 19 0.39 2.50 -17.12
C ALA A 19 1.02 2.34 -15.73
N GLN A 20 0.55 1.37 -14.96
CA GLN A 20 1.11 1.01 -13.67
C GLN A 20 2.57 0.56 -13.79
N LYS A 21 2.88 -0.34 -14.74
CA LYS A 21 4.25 -0.83 -14.98
C LYS A 21 5.19 0.32 -15.32
N ASN A 22 4.83 1.16 -16.28
CA ASN A 22 5.67 2.28 -16.72
C ASN A 22 5.94 3.27 -15.58
N ARG A 23 4.92 3.62 -14.77
CA ARG A 23 5.10 4.52 -13.63
C ARG A 23 5.88 3.87 -12.50
N GLY A 24 5.68 2.58 -12.27
CA GLY A 24 6.46 1.80 -11.32
C GLY A 24 7.94 1.78 -11.68
N GLU A 25 8.28 1.60 -12.95
CA GLU A 25 9.66 1.66 -13.43
C GLU A 25 10.30 3.04 -13.21
N VAL A 26 9.58 4.13 -13.49
CA VAL A 26 10.05 5.51 -13.22
C VAL A 26 10.30 5.75 -11.73
N LEU A 27 9.46 5.17 -10.85
CA LEU A 27 9.58 5.28 -9.40
C LEU A 27 10.52 4.23 -8.79
N GLY A 28 11.01 3.28 -9.59
CA GLY A 28 11.79 2.15 -9.13
C GLY A 28 10.99 1.06 -8.39
N SER A 29 9.65 1.17 -8.34
CA SER A 29 8.79 0.22 -7.64
C SER A 29 8.46 -0.98 -8.52
N ALA A 30 9.13 -2.11 -8.25
CA ALA A 30 8.89 -3.38 -8.93
C ALA A 30 8.72 -4.49 -7.90
N MET A 31 7.47 -4.85 -7.58
CA MET A 31 7.22 -5.96 -6.68
C MET A 31 7.78 -7.25 -7.24
N ASN A 32 8.57 -7.93 -6.43
CA ASN A 32 9.14 -9.23 -6.75
C ASN A 32 8.62 -10.28 -5.75
N PRO A 33 7.89 -11.31 -6.21
CA PRO A 33 7.28 -12.31 -5.32
C PRO A 33 8.29 -13.07 -4.45
N PHE A 34 9.50 -13.32 -4.96
CA PHE A 34 10.55 -13.97 -4.19
C PHE A 34 10.97 -13.12 -2.99
N TRP A 35 11.32 -11.84 -3.22
CA TRP A 35 11.72 -10.93 -2.15
C TRP A 35 10.58 -10.66 -1.16
N SER A 36 9.35 -10.58 -1.64
CA SER A 36 8.18 -10.42 -0.77
C SER A 36 7.97 -11.65 0.12
N SER A 37 8.11 -12.87 -0.41
CA SER A 37 8.00 -14.11 0.38
C SER A 37 9.14 -14.23 1.39
N LEU A 38 10.36 -13.90 1.00
CA LEU A 38 11.52 -13.90 1.89
C LEU A 38 11.36 -12.88 3.02
N ALA A 39 10.88 -11.67 2.71
CA ALA A 39 10.57 -10.66 3.71
C ALA A 39 9.50 -11.14 4.69
N MET A 40 8.44 -11.82 4.21
CA MET A 40 7.42 -12.41 5.08
C MET A 40 8.03 -13.45 6.03
N LEU A 41 8.87 -14.35 5.54
CA LEU A 41 9.53 -15.35 6.37
C LEU A 41 10.35 -14.68 7.47
N PHE A 42 11.23 -13.75 7.13
CA PHE A 42 12.09 -13.09 8.11
C PHE A 42 11.33 -12.17 9.07
N THR A 43 10.33 -11.44 8.59
CA THR A 43 9.61 -10.49 9.44
C THR A 43 8.50 -11.16 10.24
N GLN A 44 7.60 -11.91 9.58
CA GLN A 44 6.38 -12.43 10.22
C GLN A 44 6.62 -13.76 10.96
N ASP A 45 7.58 -14.59 10.50
CA ASP A 45 7.82 -15.90 11.08
C ASP A 45 9.01 -15.93 12.06
N LEU A 46 9.97 -14.99 11.92
CA LEU A 46 11.14 -14.94 12.79
C LEU A 46 11.17 -13.69 13.67
N ALA A 47 11.26 -12.49 13.09
CA ALA A 47 11.49 -11.26 13.85
C ALA A 47 10.31 -10.87 14.74
N LEU A 48 9.08 -10.86 14.21
CA LEU A 48 7.90 -10.49 15.00
C LEU A 48 7.60 -11.50 16.14
N PRO A 49 7.68 -12.83 15.96
CA PRO A 49 7.52 -13.78 17.05
C PRO A 49 8.60 -13.69 18.12
N TRP A 50 9.84 -13.38 17.69
CA TRP A 50 10.96 -13.26 18.62
C TRP A 50 10.84 -12.00 19.48
N TYR A 51 10.39 -10.89 18.91
CA TYR A 51 10.29 -9.61 19.61
C TYR A 51 8.95 -9.45 20.36
N PHE A 52 7.82 -9.85 19.75
CA PHE A 52 6.48 -9.77 20.33
C PHE A 52 5.98 -11.18 20.68
N ARG A 53 5.97 -11.52 21.95
CA ARG A 53 5.51 -12.85 22.43
C ARG A 53 4.02 -13.07 22.13
N GLU A 54 3.21 -12.04 22.34
CA GLU A 54 1.77 -12.08 22.09
C GLU A 54 1.39 -11.09 20.99
N ARG A 55 0.54 -11.54 20.08
CA ARG A 55 0.09 -10.75 18.95
C ARG A 55 -1.35 -11.09 18.67
N HIS A 56 -2.24 -10.12 18.83
CA HIS A 56 -3.66 -10.27 18.59
C HIS A 56 -4.08 -9.36 17.43
N VAL A 57 -4.65 -9.95 16.38
CA VAL A 57 -5.22 -9.20 15.27
C VAL A 57 -6.74 -9.25 15.40
N LEU A 58 -7.35 -8.13 15.69
CA LEU A 58 -8.79 -7.99 15.81
C LEU A 58 -9.36 -7.38 14.53
N GLY A 59 -10.57 -7.78 14.14
CA GLY A 59 -11.28 -7.19 13.01
C GLY A 59 -10.75 -7.57 11.61
N ALA A 60 -9.83 -8.53 11.48
CA ALA A 60 -9.30 -8.96 10.18
C ALA A 60 -10.40 -9.42 9.19
N HIS A 61 -11.54 -9.88 9.68
CA HIS A 61 -12.69 -10.28 8.89
C HIS A 61 -13.41 -9.11 8.19
N HIS A 62 -13.16 -7.86 8.62
CA HIS A 62 -13.67 -6.67 7.96
C HIS A 62 -12.83 -6.21 6.76
N LEU A 63 -11.64 -6.79 6.57
CA LEU A 63 -10.77 -6.43 5.45
C LEU A 63 -11.36 -6.96 4.13
N PRO A 64 -11.60 -6.09 3.13
CA PRO A 64 -12.02 -6.55 1.82
C PRO A 64 -10.96 -7.45 1.20
N LYS A 65 -11.34 -8.66 0.79
CA LYS A 65 -10.43 -9.61 0.12
C LYS A 65 -10.23 -9.26 -1.36
N GLU A 66 -11.16 -8.52 -1.94
CA GLU A 66 -11.15 -8.11 -3.34
C GLU A 66 -11.37 -6.61 -3.49
N GLY A 67 -11.09 -6.10 -4.68
CA GLY A 67 -11.25 -4.69 -5.00
C GLY A 67 -10.19 -3.76 -4.39
N PRO A 68 -10.22 -2.48 -4.75
CA PRO A 68 -9.24 -1.50 -4.30
C PRO A 68 -9.39 -1.16 -2.81
N VAL A 69 -8.29 -1.21 -2.07
CA VAL A 69 -8.26 -0.90 -0.64
C VAL A 69 -7.22 0.17 -0.35
N LEU A 70 -7.61 1.18 0.40
CA LEU A 70 -6.74 2.20 0.94
C LEU A 70 -6.65 2.00 2.46
N LEU A 71 -5.55 1.40 2.91
CA LEU A 71 -5.28 1.18 4.33
C LEU A 71 -4.76 2.48 4.96
N ALA A 72 -5.40 2.89 6.05
CA ALA A 72 -5.10 4.11 6.78
C ALA A 72 -4.70 3.79 8.23
N PRO A 73 -3.48 3.25 8.45
CA PRO A 73 -3.03 2.89 9.79
C PRO A 73 -2.55 4.10 10.59
N THR A 74 -2.64 3.99 11.92
CA THR A 74 -1.89 4.86 12.83
C THR A 74 -0.39 4.59 12.72
N HIS A 75 0.44 5.60 13.00
CA HIS A 75 1.91 5.47 12.88
C HIS A 75 2.60 5.78 14.19
N ARG A 76 2.82 4.77 15.01
CA ARG A 76 3.42 4.88 16.36
C ARG A 76 4.89 4.49 16.40
N ALA A 77 5.31 3.54 15.54
CA ALA A 77 6.66 3.00 15.55
C ALA A 77 7.12 2.58 14.15
N ARG A 78 8.42 2.35 13.99
CA ARG A 78 8.97 1.72 12.77
C ARG A 78 8.47 0.29 12.58
N TRP A 79 8.08 -0.38 13.66
CA TRP A 79 7.50 -1.73 13.64
C TRP A 79 6.16 -1.81 12.89
N ASP A 80 5.44 -0.70 12.77
CA ASP A 80 4.14 -0.66 12.07
C ASP A 80 4.26 -1.14 10.62
N ALA A 81 5.38 -0.83 9.95
CA ALA A 81 5.68 -1.28 8.59
C ALA A 81 5.83 -2.81 8.47
N LEU A 82 6.12 -3.52 9.56
CA LEU A 82 6.24 -4.98 9.63
C LEU A 82 4.98 -5.63 10.18
N ILE A 83 4.35 -5.01 11.18
CA ILE A 83 3.13 -5.51 11.81
C ILE A 83 1.94 -5.41 10.85
N LEU A 84 1.82 -4.31 10.11
CA LEU A 84 0.71 -4.10 9.20
C LEU A 84 0.60 -5.17 8.10
N PRO A 85 1.67 -5.58 7.39
CA PRO A 85 1.59 -6.69 6.45
C PRO A 85 1.23 -8.05 7.09
N MET A 86 1.59 -8.25 8.36
CA MET A 86 1.14 -9.44 9.11
C MET A 86 -0.38 -9.40 9.34
N ALA A 87 -0.92 -8.23 9.71
CA ALA A 87 -2.33 -8.07 10.06
C ALA A 87 -3.26 -7.89 8.86
N THR A 88 -2.76 -7.39 7.72
CA THR A 88 -3.61 -6.98 6.58
C THR A 88 -3.10 -7.48 5.23
N GLY A 89 -1.93 -8.10 5.20
CA GLY A 89 -1.22 -8.48 3.97
C GLY A 89 -1.65 -9.85 3.40
N ARG A 90 -0.73 -10.44 2.65
CA ARG A 90 -0.95 -11.63 1.81
C ARG A 90 -1.58 -12.81 2.55
N ARG A 91 -1.23 -13.05 3.81
CA ARG A 91 -1.78 -14.16 4.61
C ARG A 91 -3.24 -13.97 5.00
N ILE A 92 -3.71 -12.73 5.04
CA ILE A 92 -5.08 -12.39 5.44
C ILE A 92 -5.97 -12.13 4.21
N THR A 93 -5.48 -11.34 3.26
CA THR A 93 -6.26 -10.87 2.10
C THR A 93 -5.82 -11.47 0.76
N GLY A 94 -4.75 -12.27 0.72
CA GLY A 94 -4.14 -12.77 -0.52
C GLY A 94 -3.30 -11.71 -1.26
N ARG A 95 -3.20 -10.49 -0.73
CA ARG A 95 -2.57 -9.33 -1.41
C ARG A 95 -1.46 -8.72 -0.57
N ASP A 96 -0.40 -8.26 -1.24
CA ASP A 96 0.68 -7.51 -0.59
C ASP A 96 0.28 -6.06 -0.31
N CYS A 97 0.82 -5.50 0.76
CA CYS A 97 0.66 -4.09 1.10
C CYS A 97 1.64 -3.24 0.27
N ARG A 98 1.11 -2.25 -0.45
CA ARG A 98 1.89 -1.30 -1.27
C ARG A 98 2.09 -0.01 -0.49
N PHE A 99 3.22 0.14 0.16
CA PHE A 99 3.52 1.28 1.01
C PHE A 99 3.96 2.51 0.23
N MET A 100 3.35 3.64 0.56
CA MET A 100 3.83 4.96 0.20
C MET A 100 4.86 5.39 1.26
N VAL A 101 6.14 5.44 0.87
CA VAL A 101 7.28 5.65 1.78
C VAL A 101 7.97 6.97 1.45
N THR A 102 8.40 7.70 2.47
CA THR A 102 9.17 8.95 2.28
C THR A 102 10.41 8.70 1.44
N ARG A 103 10.67 9.56 0.46
CA ARG A 103 11.80 9.43 -0.48
C ARG A 103 13.14 9.25 0.23
N SER A 104 13.38 9.93 1.34
CA SER A 104 14.60 9.81 2.12
C SER A 104 14.87 8.42 2.71
N GLU A 105 13.82 7.63 2.93
CA GLU A 105 13.93 6.24 3.42
C GLU A 105 14.21 5.24 2.29
N MET A 106 14.06 5.67 1.03
CA MET A 106 14.21 4.81 -0.16
C MET A 106 15.56 5.00 -0.84
N ILE A 107 16.65 5.06 -0.04
CA ILE A 107 18.03 5.26 -0.50
C ILE A 107 18.88 4.04 -0.17
N GLY A 108 19.89 3.78 -1.00
CA GLY A 108 20.87 2.71 -0.79
C GLY A 108 20.25 1.31 -0.79
N LEU A 109 20.83 0.40 -0.01
CA LEU A 109 20.39 -1.00 0.08
C LEU A 109 18.96 -1.12 0.64
N GLN A 110 18.61 -0.29 1.62
CA GLN A 110 17.25 -0.23 2.15
C GLN A 110 16.25 0.15 1.06
N GLY A 111 16.53 1.19 0.29
CA GLY A 111 15.69 1.62 -0.82
C GLY A 111 15.54 0.55 -1.89
N TRP A 112 16.66 -0.08 -2.28
CA TRP A 112 16.64 -1.20 -3.22
C TRP A 112 15.71 -2.33 -2.75
N PHE A 113 15.75 -2.68 -1.47
CA PHE A 113 14.90 -3.71 -0.90
C PHE A 113 13.42 -3.28 -0.87
N LEU A 114 13.14 -2.06 -0.38
CA LEU A 114 11.78 -1.51 -0.35
C LEU A 114 11.13 -1.46 -1.74
N TYR A 115 11.89 -1.09 -2.78
CA TYR A 115 11.40 -1.13 -4.16
C TYR A 115 10.99 -2.55 -4.59
N ARG A 116 11.75 -3.57 -4.17
CA ARG A 116 11.44 -4.99 -4.46
C ARG A 116 10.23 -5.50 -3.70
N LEU A 117 9.91 -4.93 -2.56
CA LEU A 117 8.68 -5.18 -1.82
C LEU A 117 7.47 -4.42 -2.38
N GLY A 118 7.68 -3.62 -3.44
CA GLY A 118 6.62 -2.86 -4.08
C GLY A 118 6.26 -1.56 -3.37
N CYS A 119 7.11 -1.09 -2.46
CA CYS A 119 7.03 0.25 -1.91
C CYS A 119 7.37 1.30 -2.97
N PHE A 120 6.83 2.51 -2.83
CA PHE A 120 7.10 3.60 -3.77
C PHE A 120 7.27 4.94 -3.04
N PRO A 121 8.14 5.83 -3.57
CA PRO A 121 8.51 7.05 -2.89
C PRO A 121 7.43 8.12 -2.95
N VAL A 122 7.31 8.87 -1.86
CA VAL A 122 6.51 10.09 -1.78
C VAL A 122 7.34 11.22 -1.18
N ASP A 123 7.17 12.41 -1.72
CA ASP A 123 7.72 13.64 -1.12
C ASP A 123 6.72 14.16 -0.09
N GLN A 124 7.12 14.22 1.17
CA GLN A 124 6.27 14.71 2.26
C GLN A 124 5.91 16.18 2.03
N GLY A 125 4.62 16.48 2.09
CA GLY A 125 4.11 17.84 1.88
C GLY A 125 3.67 18.16 0.45
N ARG A 126 4.37 17.68 -0.58
CA ARG A 126 3.99 17.88 -1.99
C ARG A 126 4.19 16.61 -2.82
N PRO A 127 3.29 15.62 -2.72
CA PRO A 127 3.35 14.43 -3.56
C PRO A 127 3.37 14.80 -5.04
N THR A 128 4.27 14.19 -5.81
CA THR A 128 4.33 14.41 -7.26
C THR A 128 3.11 13.80 -7.95
N LEU A 129 2.73 14.35 -9.11
CA LEU A 129 1.64 13.79 -9.93
C LEU A 129 1.93 12.33 -10.33
N THR A 130 3.19 11.98 -10.58
CA THR A 130 3.60 10.61 -10.92
C THR A 130 3.31 9.67 -9.77
N THR A 131 3.67 10.03 -8.54
CA THR A 131 3.40 9.24 -7.33
C THR A 131 1.89 9.03 -7.12
N LEU A 132 1.11 10.11 -7.21
CA LEU A 132 -0.35 10.03 -7.04
C LEU A 132 -1.00 9.17 -8.13
N ARG A 133 -0.62 9.35 -9.38
CA ARG A 133 -1.13 8.55 -10.51
C ARG A 133 -0.76 7.07 -10.35
N TYR A 134 0.46 6.78 -9.88
CA TYR A 134 0.86 5.40 -9.61
C TYR A 134 0.02 4.76 -8.50
N ALA A 135 -0.25 5.49 -7.41
CA ALA A 135 -1.14 5.00 -6.36
C ALA A 135 -2.56 4.73 -6.90
N ILE A 136 -3.09 5.60 -7.77
CA ILE A 136 -4.39 5.40 -8.44
C ILE A 136 -4.36 4.17 -9.35
N ASP A 137 -3.30 3.94 -10.11
CA ASP A 137 -3.16 2.75 -10.96
C ASP A 137 -3.12 1.46 -10.15
N LEU A 138 -2.43 1.48 -8.99
CA LEU A 138 -2.43 0.36 -8.05
C LEU A 138 -3.84 0.05 -7.53
N LEU A 139 -4.58 1.08 -7.11
CA LEU A 139 -5.96 0.94 -6.66
C LEU A 139 -6.87 0.45 -7.80
N ALA A 140 -6.75 1.01 -9.00
CA ALA A 140 -7.51 0.57 -10.17
C ALA A 140 -7.23 -0.90 -10.54
N SER A 141 -6.06 -1.42 -10.18
CA SER A 141 -5.69 -2.84 -10.33
C SER A 141 -6.14 -3.71 -9.16
N GLY A 142 -6.98 -3.19 -8.25
CA GLY A 142 -7.48 -3.93 -7.09
C GLY A 142 -6.46 -4.18 -5.98
N GLN A 143 -5.35 -3.43 -5.95
CA GLN A 143 -4.31 -3.62 -4.93
C GLN A 143 -4.61 -2.85 -3.64
N GLN A 144 -3.88 -3.21 -2.56
CA GLN A 144 -3.94 -2.55 -1.27
C GLN A 144 -2.84 -1.50 -1.19
N VAL A 145 -3.21 -0.22 -1.09
CA VAL A 145 -2.28 0.89 -0.91
C VAL A 145 -2.30 1.35 0.54
N VAL A 146 -1.14 1.48 1.16
CA VAL A 146 -0.98 1.92 2.55
C VAL A 146 -0.54 3.38 2.57
N VAL A 147 -1.31 4.19 3.26
CA VAL A 147 -0.99 5.60 3.51
C VAL A 147 -1.14 5.89 4.99
N PHE A 148 -0.05 6.24 5.65
CA PHE A 148 -0.10 6.72 7.03
C PHE A 148 -0.69 8.14 7.05
N PRO A 149 -1.90 8.35 7.60
CA PRO A 149 -2.56 9.65 7.52
C PRO A 149 -1.84 10.75 8.29
N GLU A 150 -1.05 10.38 9.28
CA GLU A 150 -0.25 11.29 10.10
C GLU A 150 0.96 11.86 9.33
N GLY A 151 1.44 11.12 8.32
CA GLY A 151 2.61 11.48 7.50
C GLY A 151 3.94 11.42 8.24
N LYS A 152 3.96 11.07 9.51
CA LYS A 152 5.15 10.87 10.35
C LYS A 152 4.83 9.96 11.52
N ILE A 153 5.87 9.37 12.13
CA ILE A 153 5.71 8.61 13.38
C ILE A 153 5.30 9.59 14.49
N ASN A 154 4.15 9.33 15.12
CA ASN A 154 3.65 10.06 16.27
C ASN A 154 3.95 9.26 17.54
N ARG A 155 4.87 9.74 18.35
CA ARG A 155 5.31 9.11 19.60
C ARG A 155 4.68 9.74 20.85
N THR A 156 3.83 10.75 20.65
CA THR A 156 3.18 11.47 21.75
C THR A 156 1.73 11.05 21.86
N ASP A 157 1.11 11.33 22.99
CA ASP A 157 -0.33 11.14 23.21
C ASP A 157 -1.17 12.34 22.73
N GLU A 158 -0.53 13.27 22.01
CA GLU A 158 -1.22 14.40 21.41
C GLU A 158 -2.24 13.95 20.35
N PRO A 159 -3.31 14.72 20.12
CA PRO A 159 -4.29 14.43 19.10
C PRO A 159 -3.64 14.28 17.71
N ILE A 160 -4.01 13.22 17.02
CA ILE A 160 -3.49 12.91 15.69
C ILE A 160 -3.92 14.00 14.70
N ARG A 161 -2.95 14.64 14.05
CA ARG A 161 -3.19 15.58 12.95
C ARG A 161 -3.14 14.84 11.62
N LEU A 162 -4.29 14.62 11.01
CA LEU A 162 -4.38 13.95 9.72
C LEU A 162 -3.94 14.87 8.58
N ARG A 163 -3.11 14.35 7.68
CA ARG A 163 -2.70 15.00 6.45
C ARG A 163 -3.73 14.78 5.34
N GLN A 164 -3.89 15.75 4.46
CA GLN A 164 -4.85 15.69 3.35
C GLN A 164 -4.55 14.59 2.30
N GLY A 165 -3.39 13.94 2.35
CA GLY A 165 -2.97 12.94 1.36
C GLY A 165 -3.93 11.78 1.19
N LEU A 166 -4.42 11.22 2.30
CA LEU A 166 -5.42 10.14 2.31
C LEU A 166 -6.73 10.58 1.62
N VAL A 167 -7.25 11.74 2.02
CA VAL A 167 -8.50 12.30 1.49
C VAL A 167 -8.37 12.59 0.00
N ARG A 168 -7.25 13.18 -0.42
CA ARG A 168 -6.97 13.45 -1.84
C ARG A 168 -6.93 12.18 -2.68
N LEU A 169 -6.28 11.11 -2.19
CA LEU A 169 -6.26 9.83 -2.90
C LEU A 169 -7.66 9.22 -3.00
N ALA A 170 -8.44 9.23 -1.92
CA ALA A 170 -9.81 8.74 -1.93
C ALA A 170 -10.70 9.53 -2.92
N GLN A 171 -10.60 10.85 -2.92
CA GLN A 171 -11.33 11.73 -3.86
C GLN A 171 -10.91 11.48 -5.31
N LEU A 172 -9.60 11.42 -5.59
CA LEU A 172 -9.09 11.14 -6.93
C LEU A 172 -9.52 9.77 -7.42
N SER A 173 -9.53 8.75 -6.56
CA SER A 173 -10.04 7.42 -6.89
C SER A 173 -11.51 7.49 -7.30
N LYS A 174 -12.34 8.17 -6.50
CA LYS A 174 -13.77 8.36 -6.80
C LYS A 174 -13.96 9.08 -8.13
N THR A 175 -13.23 10.16 -8.38
CA THR A 175 -13.31 10.93 -9.64
C THR A 175 -12.91 10.08 -10.85
N ASN A 176 -12.01 9.11 -10.68
CA ASN A 176 -11.62 8.16 -11.72
C ASN A 176 -12.53 6.93 -11.81
N GLY A 177 -13.65 6.90 -11.09
CA GLY A 177 -14.61 5.79 -11.09
C GLY A 177 -14.09 4.51 -10.42
N ILE A 178 -13.16 4.64 -9.48
CA ILE A 178 -12.56 3.52 -8.72
C ILE A 178 -13.25 3.46 -7.35
N PRO A 179 -14.03 2.40 -7.04
CA PRO A 179 -14.76 2.26 -5.78
C PRO A 179 -13.82 1.80 -4.66
N VAL A 180 -13.04 2.71 -4.11
CA VAL A 180 -12.04 2.40 -3.06
C VAL A 180 -12.69 2.25 -1.69
N SER A 181 -12.38 1.13 -1.01
CA SER A 181 -12.67 0.95 0.40
C SER A 181 -11.55 1.57 1.24
N VAL A 182 -11.88 2.51 2.12
CA VAL A 182 -10.92 3.09 3.08
C VAL A 182 -11.06 2.35 4.40
N VAL A 183 -9.97 1.72 4.84
CA VAL A 183 -9.95 0.90 6.06
C VAL A 183 -8.99 1.52 7.08
N PRO A 184 -9.48 2.08 8.18
CA PRO A 184 -8.64 2.51 9.28
C PRO A 184 -8.07 1.28 10.01
N VAL A 185 -6.83 1.39 10.48
CA VAL A 185 -6.13 0.35 11.25
C VAL A 185 -5.48 1.02 12.47
N GLY A 186 -5.80 0.54 13.66
CA GLY A 186 -5.28 1.04 14.94
C GLY A 186 -4.30 0.08 15.61
#